data_115f306f7c8595eed0a36f4b3bfbe970
#
_entry.id   115f306f7c8595eed0a36f4b3bfbe970
#
_cell.length_a   1.000
_cell.length_b   1.000
_cell.length_c   1.000
_cell.angle_alpha   90.00
_cell.angle_beta   90.00
_cell.angle_gamma   90.00
#
_symmetry.space_group_name_H-M   'P 1'
#
loop_
_entity.id
_entity.type
_entity.pdbx_description
1 polymer ?
#
loop_
_entity_poly.entity_id
_entity_poly.type
_entity_poly.pdbx_seq_one_letter_code
_entity_poly.pdbx_strand_id
1 'polypeptide(L)'
;DDRAYACLPRKGLLVIARVWAAIGRVPMYRIVLYALAVLVGASFVASAAGWLYYSPAELAALLGVVLVVTLGVSRLAARIWRAESHDESSLITALLLFFILKPGLETGDLTAAAVGATAAALSKFVIAWRGRHLLNPAAFGAFVVTVTGIGASYWWIGSSVLVWVVVPVAAVVVIRLRQKLVASVVVLTGVVVYMVSAITWGSGVVEALQMGVASTALIFFAAFMVTEPLTLPPRRW
;
A
#
# COMPACT_ATOMS: atom_id res chain seq x y z
N ASP A 1 -30.56 -4.13 -6.42
CA ASP A 1 -30.33 -4.96 -7.64
C ASP A 1 -30.23 -6.42 -7.22
N ASP A 2 -31.44 -7.00 -6.93
CA ASP A 2 -31.61 -8.37 -6.37
C ASP A 2 -31.33 -9.50 -7.39
N ARG A 3 -30.96 -9.15 -8.62
CA ARG A 3 -30.81 -10.16 -9.69
C ARG A 3 -29.42 -10.81 -9.78
N ALA A 4 -28.40 -10.22 -9.15
CA ALA A 4 -27.02 -10.76 -9.20
C ALA A 4 -26.78 -11.97 -8.28
N TYR A 5 -27.69 -12.25 -7.34
CA TYR A 5 -27.47 -13.30 -6.33
C TYR A 5 -28.27 -14.59 -6.60
N ALA A 6 -29.01 -14.66 -7.69
CA ALA A 6 -29.93 -15.78 -8.00
C ALA A 6 -29.23 -17.11 -8.37
N CYS A 7 -27.91 -17.10 -8.61
CA CYS A 7 -27.17 -18.30 -9.07
C CYS A 7 -26.26 -18.98 -8.03
N LEU A 8 -26.17 -18.48 -6.79
CA LEU A 8 -25.33 -19.10 -5.78
C LEU A 8 -26.17 -20.04 -4.87
N PRO A 9 -25.67 -21.24 -4.54
CA PRO A 9 -26.37 -22.11 -3.60
C PRO A 9 -26.52 -21.41 -2.25
N ARG A 10 -27.69 -21.53 -1.62
CA ARG A 10 -28.06 -20.83 -0.35
C ARG A 10 -26.97 -20.91 0.74
N LYS A 11 -26.21 -22.01 0.80
CA LYS A 11 -25.09 -22.18 1.74
C LYS A 11 -23.93 -21.21 1.43
N GLY A 12 -23.60 -20.99 0.16
CA GLY A 12 -22.56 -20.05 -0.23
C GLY A 12 -22.91 -18.59 0.10
N LEU A 13 -24.15 -18.18 -0.10
CA LEU A 13 -24.66 -16.86 0.28
C LEU A 13 -24.56 -16.60 1.78
N LEU A 14 -24.83 -17.59 2.62
CA LEU A 14 -24.73 -17.50 4.06
C LEU A 14 -23.26 -17.35 4.53
N VAL A 15 -22.33 -18.04 3.89
CA VAL A 15 -20.89 -17.92 4.18
C VAL A 15 -20.40 -16.51 3.81
N ILE A 16 -20.73 -16.03 2.61
CA ILE A 16 -20.36 -14.68 2.17
C ILE A 16 -20.96 -13.63 3.11
N ALA A 17 -22.23 -13.74 3.47
CA ALA A 17 -22.88 -12.80 4.40
C ALA A 17 -22.22 -12.80 5.79
N ARG A 18 -21.83 -13.98 6.32
CA ARG A 18 -21.12 -14.09 7.60
C ARG A 18 -19.72 -13.46 7.53
N VAL A 19 -18.98 -13.68 6.45
CA VAL A 19 -17.67 -13.07 6.22
C VAL A 19 -17.79 -11.54 6.15
N TRP A 20 -18.75 -11.01 5.40
CA TRP A 20 -18.98 -9.56 5.32
C TRP A 20 -19.44 -8.97 6.66
N ALA A 21 -20.26 -9.68 7.43
CA ALA A 21 -20.66 -9.26 8.78
C ALA A 21 -19.47 -9.25 9.75
N ALA A 22 -18.57 -10.24 9.66
CA ALA A 22 -17.33 -10.27 10.45
C ALA A 22 -16.38 -9.12 10.09
N ILE A 23 -16.13 -8.91 8.79
CA ILE A 23 -15.35 -7.77 8.27
C ILE A 23 -16.00 -6.44 8.69
N GLY A 24 -17.33 -6.39 8.76
CA GLY A 24 -18.11 -5.22 9.19
C GLY A 24 -17.81 -4.74 10.62
N ARG A 25 -17.40 -5.62 11.51
CA ARG A 25 -17.10 -5.34 12.92
C ARG A 25 -15.66 -4.85 13.16
N VAL A 26 -14.77 -5.04 12.18
CA VAL A 26 -13.35 -4.69 12.33
C VAL A 26 -13.16 -3.18 12.07
N PRO A 27 -12.41 -2.45 12.91
CA PRO A 27 -12.04 -1.06 12.65
C PRO A 27 -11.30 -0.90 11.32
N MET A 28 -11.50 0.24 10.65
CA MET A 28 -10.94 0.48 9.28
C MET A 28 -9.43 0.29 9.24
N TYR A 29 -8.69 0.78 10.23
CA TYR A 29 -7.22 0.63 10.29
C TYR A 29 -6.78 -0.83 10.34
N ARG A 30 -7.46 -1.67 11.14
CA ARG A 30 -7.14 -3.09 11.24
C ARG A 30 -7.39 -3.84 9.94
N ILE A 31 -8.41 -3.44 9.17
CA ILE A 31 -8.65 -4.06 7.86
C ILE A 31 -7.49 -3.76 6.91
N VAL A 32 -7.04 -2.51 6.85
CA VAL A 32 -5.88 -2.13 6.03
C VAL A 32 -4.63 -2.87 6.49
N LEU A 33 -4.40 -2.94 7.80
CA LEU A 33 -3.26 -3.65 8.39
C LEU A 33 -3.29 -5.14 8.03
N TYR A 34 -4.43 -5.82 8.20
CA TYR A 34 -4.57 -7.25 7.86
C TYR A 34 -4.43 -7.48 6.35
N ALA A 35 -4.98 -6.59 5.53
CA ALA A 35 -4.82 -6.66 4.08
C ALA A 35 -3.35 -6.56 3.68
N LEU A 36 -2.60 -5.61 4.23
CA LEU A 36 -1.17 -5.48 4.00
C LEU A 36 -0.39 -6.70 4.52
N ALA A 37 -0.74 -7.23 5.70
CA ALA A 37 -0.11 -8.43 6.25
C ALA A 37 -0.34 -9.67 5.34
N VAL A 38 -1.53 -9.82 4.76
CA VAL A 38 -1.81 -10.87 3.77
C VAL A 38 -0.92 -10.71 2.54
N LEU A 39 -0.75 -9.47 2.04
CA LEU A 39 0.13 -9.21 0.90
C LEU A 39 1.60 -9.52 1.24
N VAL A 40 2.07 -9.17 2.44
CA VAL A 40 3.41 -9.55 2.91
C VAL A 40 3.57 -11.06 2.94
N GLY A 41 2.64 -11.78 3.54
CA GLY A 41 2.67 -13.25 3.57
C GLY A 41 2.70 -13.88 2.17
N ALA A 42 1.85 -13.38 1.27
CA ALA A 42 1.84 -13.81 -0.14
C ALA A 42 3.17 -13.54 -0.84
N SER A 43 3.81 -12.40 -0.55
CA SER A 43 5.12 -12.04 -1.11
C SER A 43 6.22 -13.00 -0.65
N PHE A 44 6.23 -13.37 0.63
CA PHE A 44 7.18 -14.36 1.14
C PHE A 44 6.96 -15.75 0.52
N VAL A 45 5.71 -16.18 0.37
CA VAL A 45 5.37 -17.45 -0.29
C VAL A 45 5.83 -17.42 -1.75
N ALA A 46 5.52 -16.37 -2.48
CA ALA A 46 5.92 -16.22 -3.89
C ALA A 46 7.44 -16.13 -4.04
N SER A 47 8.15 -15.49 -3.12
CA SER A 47 9.60 -15.42 -3.08
C SER A 47 10.23 -16.79 -2.80
N ALA A 48 9.72 -17.52 -1.80
CA ALA A 48 10.20 -18.86 -1.47
C ALA A 48 9.94 -19.87 -2.59
N ALA A 49 8.87 -19.68 -3.37
CA ALA A 49 8.57 -20.47 -4.56
C ALA A 49 9.43 -20.10 -5.80
N GLY A 50 10.29 -19.07 -5.70
CA GLY A 50 11.11 -18.60 -6.81
C GLY A 50 10.34 -17.80 -7.87
N TRP A 51 9.13 -17.36 -7.58
CA TRP A 51 8.29 -16.58 -8.50
C TRP A 51 8.57 -15.07 -8.49
N LEU A 52 9.23 -14.58 -7.43
CA LEU A 52 9.69 -13.20 -7.33
C LEU A 52 11.20 -13.11 -7.57
N TYR A 53 11.62 -11.94 -8.06
CA TYR A 53 13.03 -11.63 -8.26
C TYR A 53 13.81 -11.57 -6.94
N TYR A 54 13.16 -11.11 -5.87
CA TYR A 54 13.78 -10.92 -4.56
C TYR A 54 13.70 -12.20 -3.71
N SER A 55 14.81 -12.53 -3.04
CA SER A 55 14.90 -13.66 -2.12
C SER A 55 14.12 -13.39 -0.81
N PRO A 56 13.71 -14.45 -0.09
CA PRO A 56 13.07 -14.28 1.22
C PRO A 56 13.95 -13.54 2.24
N ALA A 57 15.28 -13.65 2.14
CA ALA A 57 16.21 -12.95 3.02
C ALA A 57 16.21 -11.43 2.77
N GLU A 58 16.20 -10.99 1.52
CA GLU A 58 16.09 -9.58 1.15
C GLU A 58 14.77 -8.98 1.60
N LEU A 59 13.66 -9.71 1.41
CA LEU A 59 12.36 -9.30 1.91
C LEU A 59 12.34 -9.18 3.44
N ALA A 60 12.93 -10.16 4.14
CA ALA A 60 12.99 -10.15 5.61
C ALA A 60 13.84 -8.99 6.14
N ALA A 61 14.99 -8.70 5.51
CA ALA A 61 15.86 -7.60 5.87
C ALA A 61 15.14 -6.26 5.71
N LEU A 62 14.52 -6.01 4.54
CA LEU A 62 13.75 -4.79 4.30
C LEU A 62 12.60 -4.66 5.32
N LEU A 63 11.81 -5.71 5.50
CA LEU A 63 10.69 -5.71 6.45
C LEU A 63 11.15 -5.41 7.88
N GLY A 64 12.24 -6.03 8.33
CA GLY A 64 12.83 -5.81 9.63
C GLY A 64 13.24 -4.36 9.83
N VAL A 65 13.97 -3.78 8.88
CA VAL A 65 14.43 -2.38 8.94
C VAL A 65 13.24 -1.42 8.99
N VAL A 66 12.29 -1.53 8.05
CA VAL A 66 11.16 -0.58 8.01
C VAL A 66 10.26 -0.70 9.25
N LEU A 67 10.05 -1.90 9.79
CA LEU A 67 9.29 -2.08 11.02
C LEU A 67 10.01 -1.48 12.24
N VAL A 68 11.27 -1.86 12.46
CA VAL A 68 12.05 -1.42 13.63
C VAL A 68 12.22 0.09 13.62
N VAL A 69 12.64 0.65 12.49
CA VAL A 69 12.89 2.09 12.37
C VAL A 69 11.60 2.90 12.46
N THR A 70 10.54 2.52 11.72
CA THR A 70 9.27 3.27 11.76
C THR A 70 8.66 3.26 13.16
N LEU A 71 8.60 2.10 13.82
CA LEU A 71 8.05 2.01 15.18
C LEU A 71 8.94 2.72 16.20
N GLY A 72 10.25 2.53 16.12
CA GLY A 72 11.21 3.16 17.03
C GLY A 72 11.18 4.68 16.94
N VAL A 73 11.27 5.23 15.73
CA VAL A 73 11.23 6.67 15.49
C VAL A 73 9.86 7.25 15.85
N SER A 74 8.74 6.58 15.51
CA SER A 74 7.40 7.06 15.87
C SER A 74 7.22 7.13 17.38
N ARG A 75 7.67 6.13 18.15
CA ARG A 75 7.58 6.15 19.61
C ARG A 75 8.50 7.20 20.24
N LEU A 76 9.70 7.37 19.70
CA LEU A 76 10.64 8.40 20.16
C LEU A 76 10.08 9.79 19.89
N ALA A 77 9.60 10.03 18.67
CA ALA A 77 8.98 11.28 18.28
C ALA A 77 7.76 11.59 19.16
N ALA A 78 6.87 10.64 19.39
CA ALA A 78 5.72 10.80 20.26
C ALA A 78 6.10 11.23 21.68
N ARG A 79 7.19 10.68 22.23
CA ARG A 79 7.71 11.12 23.56
C ARG A 79 8.23 12.55 23.54
N ILE A 80 8.99 12.92 22.48
CA ILE A 80 9.58 14.28 22.35
C ILE A 80 8.47 15.33 22.17
N TRP A 81 7.50 15.07 21.29
CA TRP A 81 6.40 16.02 21.00
C TRP A 81 5.21 15.88 21.98
N ARG A 82 5.29 14.96 22.97
CA ARG A 82 4.20 14.66 23.90
C ARG A 82 2.87 14.38 23.18
N ALA A 83 2.95 13.70 22.04
CA ALA A 83 1.81 13.32 21.21
C ALA A 83 1.46 11.84 21.38
N GLU A 84 0.23 11.47 21.07
CA GLU A 84 -0.16 10.07 21.05
C GLU A 84 0.47 9.34 19.84
N SER A 85 1.09 8.19 20.07
CA SER A 85 1.58 7.33 19.02
C SER A 85 0.58 6.19 18.79
N HIS A 86 0.02 6.14 17.59
CA HIS A 86 -0.82 5.02 17.19
C HIS A 86 0.04 3.95 16.49
N ASP A 87 0.37 2.88 17.19
CA ASP A 87 1.18 1.78 16.65
C ASP A 87 0.59 1.18 15.37
N GLU A 88 -0.74 1.05 15.27
CA GLU A 88 -1.42 0.57 14.05
C GLU A 88 -1.09 1.44 12.81
N SER A 89 -1.09 2.77 12.95
CA SER A 89 -0.70 3.68 11.87
C SER A 89 0.77 3.56 11.49
N SER A 90 1.64 3.31 12.47
CA SER A 90 3.08 3.14 12.23
C SER A 90 3.37 1.82 11.53
N LEU A 91 2.67 0.74 11.90
CA LEU A 91 2.74 -0.54 11.20
C LEU A 91 2.27 -0.43 9.76
N ILE A 92 1.13 0.23 9.49
CA ILE A 92 0.65 0.45 8.12
C ILE A 92 1.70 1.20 7.29
N THR A 93 2.30 2.26 7.83
CA THR A 93 3.36 3.02 7.15
C THR A 93 4.57 2.15 6.83
N ALA A 94 5.03 1.32 7.77
CA ALA A 94 6.14 0.40 7.56
C ALA A 94 5.82 -0.62 6.45
N LEU A 95 4.62 -1.20 6.47
CA LEU A 95 4.20 -2.18 5.46
C LEU A 95 4.01 -1.55 4.07
N LEU A 96 3.57 -0.30 4.00
CA LEU A 96 3.53 0.44 2.72
C LEU A 96 4.94 0.67 2.18
N LEU A 97 5.87 1.12 3.03
CA LEU A 97 7.27 1.31 2.64
C LEU A 97 7.93 0.01 2.19
N PHE A 98 7.60 -1.12 2.83
CA PHE A 98 8.07 -2.44 2.40
C PHE A 98 7.75 -2.72 0.93
N PHE A 99 6.56 -2.35 0.45
CA PHE A 99 6.15 -2.57 -0.94
C PHE A 99 6.68 -1.52 -1.93
N ILE A 100 7.15 -0.37 -1.43
CA ILE A 100 7.60 0.74 -2.25
C ILE A 100 9.11 0.76 -2.42
N LEU A 101 9.88 0.44 -1.36
CA LEU A 101 11.34 0.51 -1.38
C LEU A 101 11.95 -0.79 -1.92
N LYS A 102 13.14 -0.69 -2.49
CA LYS A 102 13.87 -1.84 -3.06
C LYS A 102 14.29 -2.82 -1.96
N PRO A 103 13.91 -4.11 -2.03
CA PRO A 103 14.50 -5.14 -1.19
C PRO A 103 15.96 -5.39 -1.57
N GLY A 104 16.81 -5.59 -0.58
CA GLY A 104 18.21 -5.90 -0.79
C GLY A 104 18.96 -6.08 0.52
N LEU A 105 20.14 -6.70 0.47
CA LEU A 105 21.03 -6.92 1.61
C LEU A 105 22.24 -5.99 1.60
N GLU A 106 22.40 -5.20 0.54
CA GLU A 106 23.49 -4.23 0.46
C GLU A 106 23.28 -3.09 1.47
N THR A 107 24.39 -2.56 1.98
CA THR A 107 24.34 -1.44 2.95
C THR A 107 23.58 -0.24 2.39
N GLY A 108 23.67 0.02 1.08
CA GLY A 108 22.92 1.09 0.41
C GLY A 108 21.41 0.90 0.48
N ASP A 109 20.91 -0.32 0.18
CA ASP A 109 19.49 -0.65 0.23
C ASP A 109 18.92 -0.54 1.66
N LEU A 110 19.66 -1.05 2.65
CA LEU A 110 19.26 -0.97 4.05
C LEU A 110 19.30 0.48 4.57
N THR A 111 20.26 1.28 4.13
CA THR A 111 20.33 2.69 4.47
C THR A 111 19.19 3.47 3.86
N ALA A 112 18.84 3.22 2.59
CA ALA A 112 17.68 3.83 1.93
C ALA A 112 16.38 3.47 2.66
N ALA A 113 16.22 2.20 3.07
CA ALA A 113 15.08 1.74 3.85
C ALA A 113 14.99 2.47 5.22
N ALA A 114 16.11 2.60 5.93
CA ALA A 114 16.16 3.27 7.23
C ALA A 114 15.86 4.78 7.12
N VAL A 115 16.43 5.46 6.11
CA VAL A 115 16.19 6.89 5.85
C VAL A 115 14.72 7.12 5.46
N GLY A 116 14.16 6.31 4.56
CA GLY A 116 12.77 6.40 4.15
C GLY A 116 11.81 6.15 5.31
N ALA A 117 12.08 5.13 6.13
CA ALA A 117 11.29 4.82 7.32
C ALA A 117 11.34 5.94 8.37
N THR A 118 12.53 6.54 8.58
CA THR A 118 12.72 7.69 9.48
C THR A 118 11.94 8.91 9.00
N ALA A 119 12.09 9.28 7.71
CA ALA A 119 11.39 10.41 7.12
C ALA A 119 9.87 10.22 7.19
N ALA A 120 9.38 9.02 6.85
CA ALA A 120 7.96 8.68 6.95
C ALA A 120 7.42 8.80 8.37
N ALA A 121 8.16 8.29 9.37
CA ALA A 121 7.76 8.35 10.76
C ALA A 121 7.72 9.79 11.29
N LEU A 122 8.74 10.59 10.99
CA LEU A 122 8.83 12.00 11.40
C LEU A 122 7.78 12.87 10.73
N SER A 123 7.43 12.61 9.46
CA SER A 123 6.42 13.39 8.73
C SER A 123 5.07 13.44 9.44
N LYS A 124 4.73 12.39 10.19
CA LYS A 124 3.48 12.32 10.97
C LYS A 124 3.38 13.38 12.08
N PHE A 125 4.52 13.88 12.56
CA PHE A 125 4.60 14.86 13.63
C PHE A 125 4.91 16.25 13.09
N VAL A 126 5.82 16.35 12.10
CA VAL A 126 6.29 17.63 11.55
C VAL A 126 5.33 18.15 10.48
N ILE A 127 4.76 17.27 9.64
CA ILE A 127 3.88 17.62 8.52
C ILE A 127 2.43 17.24 8.86
N ALA A 128 2.00 17.58 10.06
CA ALA A 128 0.64 17.32 10.52
C ALA A 128 -0.08 18.64 10.84
N TRP A 129 -1.37 18.72 10.53
CA TRP A 129 -2.22 19.86 10.84
C TRP A 129 -3.51 19.39 11.49
N ARG A 130 -3.81 19.90 12.70
CA ARG A 130 -5.02 19.56 13.47
C ARG A 130 -5.25 18.03 13.62
N GLY A 131 -4.18 17.28 13.90
CA GLY A 131 -4.24 15.83 14.09
C GLY A 131 -4.40 15.01 12.81
N ARG A 132 -4.17 15.60 11.63
CA ARG A 132 -4.22 14.91 10.33
C ARG A 132 -2.90 15.05 9.60
N HIS A 133 -2.53 13.99 8.89
CA HIS A 133 -1.37 14.02 8.01
C HIS A 133 -1.71 14.81 6.75
N LEU A 134 -0.89 15.79 6.38
CA LEU A 134 -1.05 16.54 5.13
C LEU A 134 -0.60 15.72 3.93
N LEU A 135 0.36 14.82 4.13
CA LEU A 135 0.89 13.92 3.11
C LEU A 135 0.79 12.48 3.62
N ASN A 136 0.65 11.51 2.71
CA ASN A 136 0.80 10.11 3.07
C ASN A 136 2.24 9.87 3.55
N PRO A 137 2.46 9.36 4.79
CA PRO A 137 3.79 9.24 5.36
C PRO A 137 4.72 8.32 4.55
N ALA A 138 4.20 7.22 4.01
CA ALA A 138 5.00 6.30 3.20
C ALA A 138 5.41 6.94 1.86
N ALA A 139 4.52 7.71 1.23
CA ALA A 139 4.85 8.47 0.03
C ALA A 139 5.93 9.52 0.30
N PHE A 140 5.87 10.21 1.45
CA PHE A 140 6.89 11.17 1.85
C PHE A 140 8.25 10.49 2.09
N GLY A 141 8.27 9.34 2.76
CA GLY A 141 9.49 8.56 2.95
C GLY A 141 10.14 8.12 1.63
N ALA A 142 9.34 7.61 0.69
CA ALA A 142 9.78 7.23 -0.65
C ALA A 142 10.31 8.44 -1.45
N PHE A 143 9.63 9.59 -1.35
CA PHE A 143 10.06 10.84 -1.97
C PHE A 143 11.43 11.29 -1.44
N VAL A 144 11.65 11.27 -0.12
CA VAL A 144 12.94 11.65 0.47
C VAL A 144 14.07 10.76 -0.03
N VAL A 145 13.87 9.43 -0.03
CA VAL A 145 14.86 8.47 -0.55
C VAL A 145 15.24 8.78 -2.00
N THR A 146 14.25 9.08 -2.84
CA THR A 146 14.47 9.35 -4.27
C THR A 146 15.17 10.68 -4.50
N VAL A 147 14.73 11.76 -3.83
CA VAL A 147 15.30 13.11 -4.03
C VAL A 147 16.72 13.23 -3.46
N THR A 148 17.02 12.53 -2.38
CA THR A 148 18.38 12.52 -1.81
C THR A 148 19.36 11.66 -2.60
N GLY A 149 18.90 10.87 -3.57
CA GLY A 149 19.74 9.99 -4.38
C GLY A 149 20.31 8.79 -3.60
N ILE A 150 19.89 8.57 -2.35
CA ILE A 150 20.33 7.43 -1.52
C ILE A 150 19.77 6.12 -2.06
N GLY A 151 18.61 6.17 -2.73
CA GLY A 151 17.94 5.03 -3.33
C GLY A 151 16.81 5.48 -4.25
N ALA A 152 15.98 4.53 -4.68
CA ALA A 152 14.81 4.80 -5.50
C ALA A 152 13.58 4.04 -4.99
N SER A 153 12.39 4.55 -5.32
CA SER A 153 11.14 3.84 -5.10
C SER A 153 10.89 2.88 -6.26
N TYR A 154 10.83 1.59 -5.98
CA TYR A 154 10.74 0.53 -6.99
C TYR A 154 9.33 0.02 -7.22
N TRP A 155 8.43 0.21 -6.24
CA TRP A 155 7.04 -0.26 -6.31
C TRP A 155 6.95 -1.73 -6.74
N TRP A 156 7.80 -2.59 -6.18
CA TRP A 156 7.94 -3.98 -6.57
C TRP A 156 6.70 -4.85 -6.36
N ILE A 157 5.71 -4.35 -5.58
CA ILE A 157 4.36 -4.90 -5.51
C ILE A 157 3.69 -5.00 -6.89
N GLY A 158 4.14 -4.21 -7.86
CA GLY A 158 3.69 -4.22 -9.25
C GLY A 158 4.09 -5.46 -10.06
N SER A 159 4.58 -6.50 -9.41
CA SER A 159 4.90 -7.78 -10.04
C SER A 159 3.66 -8.48 -10.57
N SER A 160 3.76 -9.08 -11.77
CA SER A 160 2.68 -9.86 -12.41
C SER A 160 2.22 -11.06 -11.58
N VAL A 161 3.07 -11.58 -10.72
CA VAL A 161 2.76 -12.71 -9.83
C VAL A 161 1.81 -12.26 -8.70
N LEU A 162 2.05 -11.07 -8.14
CA LEU A 162 1.29 -10.57 -7.00
C LEU A 162 -0.09 -10.02 -7.40
N VAL A 163 -0.37 -9.79 -8.68
CA VAL A 163 -1.65 -9.26 -9.15
C VAL A 163 -2.84 -10.08 -8.67
N TRP A 164 -2.71 -11.39 -8.64
CA TRP A 164 -3.75 -12.33 -8.23
C TRP A 164 -4.15 -12.21 -6.75
N VAL A 165 -3.28 -11.66 -5.93
CA VAL A 165 -3.55 -11.40 -4.51
C VAL A 165 -3.86 -9.92 -4.28
N VAL A 166 -3.14 -9.01 -4.94
CA VAL A 166 -3.34 -7.57 -4.77
C VAL A 166 -4.74 -7.13 -5.19
N VAL A 167 -5.22 -7.58 -6.35
CA VAL A 167 -6.53 -7.16 -6.87
C VAL A 167 -7.69 -7.53 -5.93
N PRO A 168 -7.86 -8.80 -5.50
CA PRO A 168 -8.95 -9.15 -4.59
C PRO A 168 -8.81 -8.48 -3.21
N VAL A 169 -7.60 -8.37 -2.68
CA VAL A 169 -7.36 -7.69 -1.39
C VAL A 169 -7.67 -6.20 -1.49
N ALA A 170 -7.21 -5.52 -2.54
CA ALA A 170 -7.53 -4.13 -2.83
C ALA A 170 -9.04 -3.90 -2.98
N ALA A 171 -9.74 -4.78 -3.69
CA ALA A 171 -11.20 -4.70 -3.84
C ALA A 171 -11.91 -4.77 -2.48
N VAL A 172 -11.52 -5.68 -1.58
CA VAL A 172 -12.09 -5.76 -0.22
C VAL A 172 -11.86 -4.46 0.54
N VAL A 173 -10.64 -3.90 0.51
CA VAL A 173 -10.30 -2.64 1.18
C VAL A 173 -11.14 -1.49 0.64
N VAL A 174 -11.17 -1.29 -0.68
CA VAL A 174 -11.91 -0.18 -1.33
C VAL A 174 -13.41 -0.27 -1.07
N ILE A 175 -14.00 -1.46 -1.14
CA ILE A 175 -15.41 -1.69 -0.84
C ILE A 175 -15.70 -1.35 0.63
N ARG A 176 -14.85 -1.80 1.53
CA ARG A 176 -15.03 -1.59 2.97
C ARG A 176 -14.86 -0.14 3.40
N LEU A 177 -13.90 0.55 2.82
CA LEU A 177 -13.68 1.98 3.04
C LEU A 177 -14.72 2.86 2.34
N ARG A 178 -15.60 2.29 1.53
CA ARG A 178 -16.60 3.00 0.68
C ARG A 178 -15.96 4.07 -0.22
N GLN A 179 -14.73 3.83 -0.69
CA GLN A 179 -13.96 4.76 -1.52
C GLN A 179 -13.90 4.34 -2.99
N LYS A 180 -14.92 3.62 -3.48
CA LYS A 180 -14.95 3.08 -4.85
C LYS A 180 -14.73 4.17 -5.90
N LEU A 181 -15.41 5.32 -5.75
CA LEU A 181 -15.30 6.43 -6.71
C LEU A 181 -13.88 6.97 -6.77
N VAL A 182 -13.27 7.26 -5.60
CA VAL A 182 -11.91 7.81 -5.53
C VAL A 182 -10.91 6.82 -6.12
N ALA A 183 -10.97 5.55 -5.72
CA ALA A 183 -10.08 4.51 -6.24
C ALA A 183 -10.24 4.33 -7.76
N SER A 184 -11.47 4.30 -8.28
CA SER A 184 -11.74 4.16 -9.72
C SER A 184 -11.22 5.36 -10.52
N VAL A 185 -11.42 6.58 -10.04
CA VAL A 185 -10.90 7.79 -10.71
C VAL A 185 -9.38 7.77 -10.75
N VAL A 186 -8.72 7.42 -9.65
CA VAL A 186 -7.25 7.35 -9.60
C VAL A 186 -6.72 6.28 -10.55
N VAL A 187 -7.31 5.08 -10.56
CA VAL A 187 -6.89 4.01 -11.46
C VAL A 187 -7.10 4.41 -12.93
N LEU A 188 -8.29 4.92 -13.28
CA LEU A 188 -8.57 5.34 -14.66
C LEU A 188 -7.64 6.46 -15.11
N THR A 189 -7.47 7.50 -14.30
CA THR A 189 -6.55 8.60 -14.62
C THR A 189 -5.10 8.10 -14.76
N GLY A 190 -4.65 7.24 -13.85
CA GLY A 190 -3.31 6.66 -13.91
C GLY A 190 -3.08 5.81 -15.16
N VAL A 191 -4.06 4.99 -15.54
CA VAL A 191 -4.00 4.21 -16.81
C VAL A 191 -3.91 5.15 -18.02
N VAL A 192 -4.75 6.19 -18.07
CA VAL A 192 -4.71 7.17 -19.18
C VAL A 192 -3.37 7.88 -19.26
N VAL A 193 -2.86 8.38 -18.13
CA VAL A 193 -1.54 9.05 -18.09
C VAL A 193 -0.43 8.09 -18.52
N TYR A 194 -0.47 6.85 -18.05
CA TYR A 194 0.50 5.85 -18.44
C TYR A 194 0.43 5.53 -19.94
N MET A 195 -0.77 5.34 -20.49
CA MET A 195 -0.97 5.10 -21.92
C MET A 195 -0.45 6.27 -22.78
N VAL A 196 -0.81 7.51 -22.41
CA VAL A 196 -0.32 8.70 -23.13
C VAL A 196 1.22 8.75 -23.09
N SER A 197 1.81 8.54 -21.92
CA SER A 197 3.27 8.49 -21.78
C SER A 197 3.89 7.39 -22.65
N ALA A 198 3.40 6.15 -22.57
CA ALA A 198 3.94 5.03 -23.32
C ALA A 198 3.86 5.26 -24.85
N ILE A 199 2.74 5.81 -25.35
CA ILE A 199 2.57 6.14 -26.77
C ILE A 199 3.53 7.25 -27.19
N THR A 200 3.72 8.27 -26.36
CA THR A 200 4.67 9.37 -26.67
C THR A 200 6.11 8.88 -26.71
N TRP A 201 6.43 7.80 -26.01
CA TRP A 201 7.75 7.15 -26.05
C TRP A 201 7.85 6.05 -27.12
N GLY A 202 6.85 5.90 -27.99
CA GLY A 202 6.89 5.04 -29.16
C GLY A 202 6.32 3.63 -28.96
N SER A 203 5.68 3.34 -27.83
CA SER A 203 4.98 2.06 -27.62
C SER A 203 3.71 1.96 -28.46
N GLY A 204 3.36 0.75 -28.92
CA GLY A 204 2.08 0.52 -29.58
C GLY A 204 0.90 0.71 -28.61
N VAL A 205 -0.25 1.14 -29.13
CA VAL A 205 -1.48 1.41 -28.32
C VAL A 205 -1.90 0.17 -27.52
N VAL A 206 -1.86 -1.00 -28.12
CA VAL A 206 -2.26 -2.26 -27.47
C VAL A 206 -1.29 -2.62 -26.33
N GLU A 207 0.01 -2.46 -26.58
CA GLU A 207 1.06 -2.71 -25.59
C GLU A 207 0.94 -1.70 -24.42
N ALA A 208 0.77 -0.40 -24.71
CA ALA A 208 0.56 0.62 -23.71
C ALA A 208 -0.67 0.35 -22.83
N LEU A 209 -1.76 -0.12 -23.42
CA LEU A 209 -2.97 -0.50 -22.68
C LEU A 209 -2.73 -1.72 -21.79
N GLN A 210 -2.09 -2.75 -22.30
CA GLN A 210 -1.77 -3.96 -21.53
C GLN A 210 -0.90 -3.61 -20.31
N MET A 211 0.15 -2.84 -20.51
CA MET A 211 1.04 -2.40 -19.43
C MET A 211 0.32 -1.51 -18.41
N GLY A 212 -0.53 -0.57 -18.87
CA GLY A 212 -1.29 0.32 -18.00
C GLY A 212 -2.30 -0.43 -17.13
N VAL A 213 -3.05 -1.35 -17.72
CA VAL A 213 -4.04 -2.17 -16.99
C VAL A 213 -3.35 -3.20 -16.08
N ALA A 214 -2.23 -3.78 -16.50
CA ALA A 214 -1.45 -4.71 -15.71
C ALA A 214 -0.67 -4.04 -14.55
N SER A 215 -0.70 -2.71 -14.44
CA SER A 215 0.01 -1.98 -13.38
C SER A 215 -0.62 -2.21 -12.00
N THR A 216 -0.25 -3.33 -11.38
CA THR A 216 -0.66 -3.70 -10.03
C THR A 216 -0.23 -2.66 -8.99
N ALA A 217 0.90 -1.97 -9.23
CA ALA A 217 1.35 -0.87 -8.39
C ALA A 217 0.34 0.28 -8.33
N LEU A 218 -0.33 0.61 -9.44
CA LEU A 218 -1.38 1.63 -9.50
C LEU A 218 -2.62 1.22 -8.68
N ILE A 219 -3.03 -0.05 -8.77
CA ILE A 219 -4.15 -0.60 -7.98
C ILE A 219 -3.81 -0.56 -6.50
N PHE A 220 -2.59 -0.96 -6.14
CA PHE A 220 -2.10 -0.88 -4.76
C PHE A 220 -2.08 0.57 -4.26
N PHE A 221 -1.52 1.50 -5.03
CA PHE A 221 -1.51 2.92 -4.71
C PHE A 221 -2.91 3.48 -4.46
N ALA A 222 -3.84 3.22 -5.37
CA ALA A 222 -5.23 3.67 -5.27
C ALA A 222 -5.94 3.10 -4.03
N ALA A 223 -5.73 1.81 -3.72
CA ALA A 223 -6.45 1.13 -2.66
C ALA A 223 -5.89 1.37 -1.26
N PHE A 224 -4.58 1.60 -1.12
CA PHE A 224 -3.93 1.64 0.20
C PHE A 224 -3.38 3.02 0.56
N MET A 225 -2.95 3.82 -0.43
CA MET A 225 -2.33 5.11 -0.16
C MET A 225 -3.30 6.28 -0.36
N VAL A 226 -4.05 6.29 -1.48
CA VAL A 226 -5.00 7.38 -1.76
C VAL A 226 -6.24 7.29 -0.88
N THR A 227 -6.69 6.08 -0.56
CA THR A 227 -7.89 5.88 0.27
C THR A 227 -7.61 5.93 1.78
N GLU A 228 -6.40 6.32 2.20
CA GLU A 228 -6.05 6.44 3.61
C GLU A 228 -6.94 7.47 4.33
N PRO A 229 -7.69 7.06 5.38
CA PRO A 229 -8.71 7.92 5.98
C PRO A 229 -8.18 9.20 6.63
N LEU A 230 -6.91 9.23 7.06
CA LEU A 230 -6.30 10.41 7.70
C LEU A 230 -5.81 11.46 6.72
N THR A 231 -5.56 11.09 5.47
CA THR A 231 -5.13 12.01 4.42
C THR A 231 -6.31 12.56 3.62
N LEU A 232 -7.45 11.84 3.59
CA LEU A 232 -8.64 12.32 2.91
C LEU A 232 -9.37 13.40 3.73
N PRO A 233 -9.95 14.42 3.06
CA PRO A 233 -10.75 15.42 3.76
C PRO A 233 -11.96 14.78 4.45
N PRO A 234 -12.42 15.29 5.62
CA PRO A 234 -13.61 14.78 6.27
C PRO A 234 -14.81 14.94 5.34
N ARG A 235 -15.57 13.87 5.15
CA ARG A 235 -16.84 13.97 4.44
C ARG A 235 -17.75 14.90 5.23
N ARG A 236 -18.07 16.04 4.66
CA ARG A 236 -19.18 16.88 5.12
C ARG A 236 -20.44 16.33 4.42
N TRP A 237 -21.23 15.61 5.15
CA TRP A 237 -22.60 15.23 4.77
C TRP A 237 -23.54 15.99 5.69
#